data_d0c53a8f0bec24cfaee0db3c44ff08a8
#
_entry.id   d0c53a8f0bec24cfaee0db3c44ff08a8
#
_cell.length_a   1.000
_cell.length_b   1.000
_cell.length_c   1.000
_cell.angle_alpha   90.00
_cell.angle_beta   90.00
_cell.angle_gamma   90.00
#
_symmetry.space_group_name_H-M   'P 1'
#
loop_
_entity.id
_entity.type
_entity.pdbx_description
1 polymer ?
#
loop_
_entity_poly.entity_id
_entity_poly.type
_entity_poly.pdbx_seq_one_letter_code
_entity_poly.pdbx_strand_id
1 'polypeptide(L)'
;MHAVIFDFDGVLADTERLHYAALRDTLAAEGWSLSYDTYLAEYLGYDDRGCVTVFASSQGVTLDNGRLDYLLRDKEQRYAEHLAAGRVLYPAAAPCVSRLGAAFPLAIASGSLRGEIERILAANDLRHAFHAIVGADDVREGKPHPESYQRAAEALGVTPGAAVAIEDSPWGLQSARGAGLRTIGITTSYGPEGLTHADHIVSSLDEVTPALVRQLLAGNG
;
A
#
# COMPACT_ATOMS: atom_id res chain seq x y z
N MET A 1 4.74 -1.79 25.58
CA MET A 1 3.80 -2.60 24.74
C MET A 1 4.37 -2.60 23.32
N HIS A 2 4.43 -3.75 22.64
CA HIS A 2 4.93 -3.85 21.26
C HIS A 2 3.76 -3.82 20.28
N ALA A 3 3.99 -3.33 19.04
CA ALA A 3 2.97 -3.20 18.02
C ALA A 3 3.48 -3.59 16.61
N VAL A 4 2.55 -3.84 15.68
CA VAL A 4 2.86 -4.03 14.27
C VAL A 4 2.03 -3.04 13.44
N ILE A 5 2.69 -2.36 12.51
CA ILE A 5 2.08 -1.39 11.61
C ILE A 5 2.31 -1.87 10.18
N PHE A 6 1.24 -2.14 9.47
CA PHE A 6 1.29 -2.60 8.08
C PHE A 6 1.22 -1.40 7.13
N ASP A 7 1.98 -1.43 6.05
CA ASP A 7 1.51 -0.81 4.83
C ASP A 7 0.32 -1.59 4.27
N PHE A 8 -0.41 -1.00 3.33
CA PHE A 8 -1.61 -1.62 2.78
C PHE A 8 -1.38 -2.16 1.37
N ASP A 9 -0.99 -1.28 0.45
CA ASP A 9 -0.79 -1.61 -0.95
C ASP A 9 0.52 -2.38 -1.15
N GLY A 10 0.47 -3.50 -1.85
CA GLY A 10 1.64 -4.37 -1.99
C GLY A 10 1.98 -5.21 -0.76
N VAL A 11 1.39 -4.93 0.41
CA VAL A 11 1.57 -5.71 1.64
C VAL A 11 0.34 -6.56 1.96
N LEU A 12 -0.79 -5.94 2.20
CA LEU A 12 -2.05 -6.62 2.50
C LEU A 12 -2.92 -6.81 1.27
N ALA A 13 -2.87 -5.87 0.32
CA ALA A 13 -3.73 -5.82 -0.85
C ALA A 13 -2.92 -5.66 -2.15
N ASP A 14 -3.35 -6.34 -3.21
CA ASP A 14 -2.85 -6.18 -4.59
C ASP A 14 -3.74 -5.16 -5.32
N THR A 15 -3.68 -3.92 -4.88
CA THR A 15 -4.47 -2.83 -5.46
C THR A 15 -3.90 -2.35 -6.80
N GLU A 16 -2.60 -2.57 -7.05
CA GLU A 16 -1.95 -2.15 -8.28
C GLU A 16 -2.58 -2.81 -9.53
N ARG A 17 -2.96 -4.09 -9.41
CA ARG A 17 -3.69 -4.77 -10.49
C ARG A 17 -5.06 -4.17 -10.76
N LEU A 18 -5.72 -3.63 -9.72
CA LEU A 18 -7.00 -2.94 -9.88
C LEU A 18 -6.83 -1.58 -10.54
N HIS A 19 -5.80 -0.82 -10.14
CA HIS A 19 -5.45 0.46 -10.78
C HIS A 19 -5.15 0.26 -12.26
N TYR A 20 -4.32 -0.75 -12.59
CA TYR A 20 -4.06 -1.12 -13.98
C TYR A 20 -5.34 -1.52 -14.73
N ALA A 21 -6.17 -2.39 -14.15
CA ALA A 21 -7.39 -2.87 -14.81
C ALA A 21 -8.35 -1.71 -15.12
N ALA A 22 -8.56 -0.83 -14.15
CA ALA A 22 -9.40 0.36 -14.33
C ALA A 22 -8.83 1.31 -15.39
N LEU A 23 -7.53 1.60 -15.34
CA LEU A 23 -6.86 2.44 -16.33
C LEU A 23 -6.93 1.83 -17.73
N ARG A 24 -6.60 0.54 -17.85
CA ARG A 24 -6.72 -0.21 -19.13
C ARG A 24 -8.12 -0.10 -19.73
N ASP A 25 -9.15 -0.31 -18.92
CA ASP A 25 -10.53 -0.33 -19.40
C ASP A 25 -11.02 1.10 -19.78
N THR A 26 -10.55 2.13 -19.04
CA THR A 26 -10.76 3.54 -19.40
C THR A 26 -10.09 3.88 -20.73
N LEU A 27 -8.83 3.50 -20.92
CA LEU A 27 -8.09 3.76 -22.15
C LEU A 27 -8.65 2.97 -23.34
N ALA A 28 -9.12 1.73 -23.10
CA ALA A 28 -9.74 0.91 -24.15
C ALA A 28 -11.05 1.53 -24.68
N ALA A 29 -11.81 2.28 -23.88
CA ALA A 29 -12.97 3.02 -24.33
C ALA A 29 -12.61 4.17 -25.30
N GLU A 30 -11.37 4.65 -25.27
CA GLU A 30 -10.79 5.62 -26.23
C GLU A 30 -10.18 4.94 -27.46
N GLY A 31 -10.23 3.61 -27.56
CA GLY A 31 -9.56 2.85 -28.62
C GLY A 31 -8.07 2.64 -28.41
N TRP A 32 -7.57 2.91 -27.20
CA TRP A 32 -6.16 2.75 -26.84
C TRP A 32 -5.92 1.42 -26.11
N SER A 33 -4.71 0.87 -26.25
CA SER A 33 -4.33 -0.41 -25.63
C SER A 33 -3.11 -0.22 -24.73
N LEU A 34 -3.21 -0.63 -23.49
CA LEU A 34 -2.14 -0.62 -22.51
C LEU A 34 -1.92 -2.04 -22.00
N SER A 35 -0.71 -2.60 -22.17
CA SER A 35 -0.33 -3.88 -21.56
C SER A 35 0.11 -3.71 -20.12
N TYR A 36 0.02 -4.78 -19.31
CA TYR A 36 0.47 -4.74 -17.92
C TYR A 36 1.99 -4.50 -17.81
N ASP A 37 2.77 -5.13 -18.70
CA ASP A 37 4.23 -4.95 -18.70
C ASP A 37 4.62 -3.50 -19.03
N THR A 38 3.93 -2.86 -19.99
CA THR A 38 4.15 -1.45 -20.31
C THR A 38 3.74 -0.55 -19.14
N TYR A 39 2.61 -0.88 -18.48
CA TYR A 39 2.16 -0.15 -17.30
C TYR A 39 3.20 -0.17 -16.18
N LEU A 40 3.72 -1.34 -15.84
CA LEU A 40 4.75 -1.48 -14.81
C LEU A 40 6.06 -0.76 -15.17
N ALA A 41 6.47 -0.83 -16.45
CA ALA A 41 7.74 -0.26 -16.88
C ALA A 41 7.73 1.26 -16.99
N GLU A 42 6.59 1.86 -17.39
CA GLU A 42 6.54 3.25 -17.81
C GLU A 42 5.60 4.13 -16.99
N TYR A 43 4.59 3.55 -16.31
CA TYR A 43 3.50 4.31 -15.70
C TYR A 43 3.33 4.12 -14.19
N LEU A 44 3.92 3.08 -13.58
CA LEU A 44 3.78 2.75 -12.15
C LEU A 44 4.14 3.91 -11.20
N GLY A 45 5.03 4.80 -11.61
CA GLY A 45 5.47 5.94 -10.79
C GLY A 45 4.61 7.20 -10.90
N TYR A 46 3.57 7.19 -11.75
CA TYR A 46 2.69 8.35 -11.92
C TYR A 46 1.40 8.19 -11.09
N ASP A 47 0.84 9.33 -10.69
CA ASP A 47 -0.57 9.37 -10.26
C ASP A 47 -1.51 9.18 -11.46
N ASP A 48 -2.78 8.98 -11.23
CA ASP A 48 -3.78 8.74 -12.28
C ASP A 48 -3.79 9.83 -13.35
N ARG A 49 -3.65 11.10 -12.94
CA ARG A 49 -3.60 12.24 -13.87
C ARG A 49 -2.36 12.19 -14.74
N GLY A 50 -1.22 11.90 -14.15
CA GLY A 50 0.05 11.71 -14.86
C GLY A 50 -0.03 10.54 -15.83
N CYS A 51 -0.51 9.38 -15.40
CA CYS A 51 -0.71 8.20 -16.24
C CYS A 51 -1.53 8.52 -17.50
N VAL A 52 -2.73 9.09 -17.33
CA VAL A 52 -3.63 9.41 -18.45
C VAL A 52 -3.01 10.45 -19.39
N THR A 53 -2.37 11.48 -18.84
CA THR A 53 -1.78 12.57 -19.62
C THR A 53 -0.59 12.08 -20.45
N VAL A 54 0.34 11.36 -19.82
CA VAL A 54 1.55 10.83 -20.48
C VAL A 54 1.17 9.79 -21.53
N PHE A 55 0.20 8.92 -21.20
CA PHE A 55 -0.27 7.91 -22.14
C PHE A 55 -0.93 8.56 -23.37
N ALA A 56 -1.87 9.50 -23.18
CA ALA A 56 -2.50 10.22 -24.30
C ALA A 56 -1.46 10.91 -25.18
N SER A 57 -0.45 11.55 -24.57
CA SER A 57 0.66 12.18 -25.30
C SER A 57 1.45 11.18 -26.13
N SER A 58 1.67 9.97 -25.63
CA SER A 58 2.35 8.89 -26.40
C SER A 58 1.52 8.43 -27.60
N GLN A 59 0.19 8.60 -27.57
CA GLN A 59 -0.71 8.35 -28.70
C GLN A 59 -0.87 9.57 -29.63
N GLY A 60 -0.08 10.65 -29.41
CA GLY A 60 -0.16 11.88 -30.19
C GLY A 60 -1.37 12.75 -29.89
N VAL A 61 -2.03 12.53 -28.74
CA VAL A 61 -3.23 13.26 -28.33
C VAL A 61 -2.91 14.19 -27.16
N THR A 62 -3.30 15.46 -27.28
CA THR A 62 -3.29 16.42 -26.17
C THR A 62 -4.71 16.52 -25.61
N LEU A 63 -4.86 16.19 -24.33
CA LEU A 63 -6.14 16.28 -23.64
C LEU A 63 -6.36 17.69 -23.10
N ASP A 64 -7.55 18.25 -23.32
CA ASP A 64 -8.00 19.39 -22.53
C ASP A 64 -8.44 18.98 -21.13
N ASN A 65 -8.61 19.96 -20.24
CA ASN A 65 -8.97 19.70 -18.83
C ASN A 65 -10.30 18.96 -18.71
N GLY A 66 -11.28 19.27 -19.54
CA GLY A 66 -12.61 18.66 -19.48
C GLY A 66 -12.57 17.16 -19.85
N ARG A 67 -11.80 16.82 -20.89
CA ARG A 67 -11.61 15.42 -21.31
C ARG A 67 -10.79 14.64 -20.29
N LEU A 68 -9.73 15.24 -19.77
CA LEU A 68 -8.91 14.62 -18.71
C LEU A 68 -9.74 14.32 -17.46
N ASP A 69 -10.52 15.28 -16.98
CA ASP A 69 -11.39 15.08 -15.82
C ASP A 69 -12.49 14.04 -16.05
N TYR A 70 -12.96 13.91 -17.29
CA TYR A 70 -13.89 12.83 -17.67
C TYR A 70 -13.22 11.45 -17.55
N LEU A 71 -12.02 11.28 -18.12
CA LEU A 71 -11.28 10.00 -18.07
C LEU A 71 -10.91 9.61 -16.63
N LEU A 72 -10.55 10.57 -15.81
CA LEU A 72 -10.25 10.31 -14.38
C LEU A 72 -11.48 9.82 -13.62
N ARG A 73 -12.66 10.43 -13.86
CA ARG A 73 -13.91 9.96 -13.24
C ARG A 73 -14.32 8.58 -13.75
N ASP A 74 -14.15 8.29 -15.05
CA ASP A 74 -14.43 6.95 -15.62
C ASP A 74 -13.50 5.90 -14.99
N LYS A 75 -12.20 6.22 -14.87
CA LYS A 75 -11.23 5.34 -14.19
C LYS A 75 -11.60 5.08 -12.74
N GLU A 76 -11.98 6.11 -12.00
CA GLU A 76 -12.39 5.98 -10.59
C GLU A 76 -13.63 5.08 -10.45
N GLN A 77 -14.62 5.25 -11.34
CA GLN A 77 -15.81 4.40 -11.36
C GLN A 77 -15.45 2.93 -11.65
N ARG A 78 -14.62 2.66 -12.66
CA ARG A 78 -14.17 1.31 -13.00
C ARG A 78 -13.35 0.69 -11.89
N TYR A 79 -12.50 1.47 -11.24
CA TYR A 79 -11.74 1.02 -10.07
C TYR A 79 -12.70 0.56 -8.95
N ALA A 80 -13.73 1.34 -8.66
CA ALA A 80 -14.73 0.95 -7.66
C ALA A 80 -15.51 -0.33 -8.07
N GLU A 81 -15.80 -0.51 -9.35
CA GLU A 81 -16.45 -1.72 -9.88
C GLU A 81 -15.52 -2.95 -9.74
N HIS A 82 -14.25 -2.83 -10.13
CA HIS A 82 -13.25 -3.89 -9.97
C HIS A 82 -13.03 -4.23 -8.48
N LEU A 83 -12.98 -3.22 -7.63
CA LEU A 83 -12.86 -3.40 -6.19
C LEU A 83 -14.04 -4.18 -5.61
N ALA A 84 -15.27 -3.89 -6.06
CA ALA A 84 -16.48 -4.57 -5.60
C ALA A 84 -16.58 -6.02 -6.11
N ALA A 85 -15.99 -6.31 -7.28
CA ALA A 85 -16.06 -7.63 -7.92
C ALA A 85 -14.94 -8.59 -7.50
N GLY A 86 -13.82 -8.09 -6.89
CA GLY A 86 -12.58 -8.81 -6.75
C GLY A 86 -12.15 -9.15 -5.32
N ARG A 87 -11.30 -10.18 -5.23
CA ARG A 87 -10.48 -10.44 -4.05
C ARG A 87 -9.21 -9.62 -4.19
N VAL A 88 -9.11 -8.57 -3.40
CA VAL A 88 -8.00 -7.61 -3.44
C VAL A 88 -6.88 -8.01 -2.48
N LEU A 89 -7.24 -8.69 -1.38
CA LEU A 89 -6.24 -9.09 -0.39
C LEU A 89 -5.37 -10.25 -0.90
N TYR A 90 -4.08 -10.18 -0.60
CA TYR A 90 -3.19 -11.32 -0.78
C TYR A 90 -3.69 -12.52 0.03
N PRO A 91 -3.54 -13.76 -0.48
CA PRO A 91 -4.01 -14.95 0.24
C PRO A 91 -3.46 -15.09 1.66
N ALA A 92 -2.22 -14.64 1.89
CA ALA A 92 -1.54 -14.69 3.19
C ALA A 92 -1.92 -13.54 4.14
N ALA A 93 -2.67 -12.51 3.68
CA ALA A 93 -2.97 -11.33 4.48
C ALA A 93 -3.84 -11.66 5.71
N ALA A 94 -5.00 -12.28 5.50
CA ALA A 94 -5.91 -12.62 6.61
C ALA A 94 -5.27 -13.57 7.65
N PRO A 95 -4.57 -14.65 7.26
CA PRO A 95 -3.83 -15.49 8.20
C PRO A 95 -2.75 -14.71 8.98
N CYS A 96 -2.01 -13.83 8.31
CA CYS A 96 -0.97 -13.01 8.94
C CYS A 96 -1.57 -12.03 9.97
N VAL A 97 -2.61 -11.29 9.56
CA VAL A 97 -3.32 -10.35 10.44
C VAL A 97 -3.87 -11.06 11.67
N SER A 98 -4.52 -12.22 11.51
CA SER A 98 -5.03 -13.01 12.64
C SER A 98 -3.90 -13.47 13.57
N ARG A 99 -2.81 -14.00 13.01
CA ARG A 99 -1.65 -14.49 13.76
C ARG A 99 -0.95 -13.39 14.56
N LEU A 100 -0.75 -12.22 13.95
CA LEU A 100 -0.09 -11.09 14.61
C LEU A 100 -1.03 -10.37 15.58
N GLY A 101 -2.32 -10.22 15.23
CA GLY A 101 -3.33 -9.60 16.08
C GLY A 101 -3.58 -10.33 17.39
N ALA A 102 -3.35 -11.65 17.43
CA ALA A 102 -3.39 -12.44 18.66
C ALA A 102 -2.23 -12.08 19.64
N ALA A 103 -1.18 -11.41 19.18
CA ALA A 103 0.02 -11.14 19.97
C ALA A 103 0.35 -9.64 20.12
N PHE A 104 -0.15 -8.79 19.24
CA PHE A 104 0.18 -7.37 19.17
C PHE A 104 -1.03 -6.54 18.73
N PRO A 105 -1.17 -5.28 19.19
CA PRO A 105 -2.05 -4.31 18.56
C PRO A 105 -1.55 -4.01 17.14
N LEU A 106 -2.50 -3.91 16.20
CA LEU A 106 -2.22 -3.68 14.78
C LEU A 106 -2.74 -2.32 14.34
N ALA A 107 -2.01 -1.67 13.44
CA ALA A 107 -2.44 -0.50 12.69
C ALA A 107 -2.03 -0.59 11.22
N ILE A 108 -2.59 0.31 10.41
CA ILE A 108 -2.21 0.52 9.02
C ILE A 108 -1.67 1.95 8.86
N ALA A 109 -0.62 2.10 8.04
CA ALA A 109 -0.09 3.37 7.59
C ALA A 109 0.14 3.30 6.07
N SER A 110 -0.73 3.92 5.27
CA SER A 110 -0.77 3.76 3.81
C SER A 110 -0.80 5.09 3.07
N GLY A 111 -0.39 5.04 1.79
CA GLY A 111 -0.58 6.09 0.80
C GLY A 111 -1.98 6.12 0.18
N SER A 112 -2.82 5.12 0.41
CA SER A 112 -4.21 5.06 -0.03
C SER A 112 -5.13 5.84 0.91
N LEU A 113 -6.32 6.24 0.42
CA LEU A 113 -7.31 6.93 1.23
C LEU A 113 -7.88 6.01 2.31
N ARG A 114 -8.06 6.53 3.53
CA ARG A 114 -8.64 5.77 4.65
C ARG A 114 -9.95 5.06 4.28
N GLY A 115 -10.86 5.77 3.61
CA GLY A 115 -12.16 5.21 3.26
C GLY A 115 -12.09 4.04 2.27
N GLU A 116 -11.05 3.99 1.43
CA GLU A 116 -10.78 2.87 0.54
C GLU A 116 -10.28 1.65 1.33
N ILE A 117 -9.28 1.85 2.18
CA ILE A 117 -8.74 0.80 3.05
C ILE A 117 -9.84 0.18 3.90
N GLU A 118 -10.68 1.02 4.53
CA GLU A 118 -11.78 0.56 5.38
C GLU A 118 -12.80 -0.27 4.62
N ARG A 119 -13.14 0.11 3.38
CA ARG A 119 -14.06 -0.66 2.52
C ARG A 119 -13.49 -2.04 2.18
N ILE A 120 -12.21 -2.12 1.80
CA ILE A 120 -11.56 -3.39 1.47
C ILE A 120 -11.52 -4.30 2.70
N LEU A 121 -11.09 -3.78 3.84
CA LEU A 121 -11.02 -4.53 5.09
C LEU A 121 -12.39 -5.02 5.57
N ALA A 122 -13.42 -4.17 5.45
CA ALA A 122 -14.79 -4.53 5.84
C ALA A 122 -15.37 -5.63 4.94
N ALA A 123 -15.14 -5.55 3.62
CA ALA A 123 -15.56 -6.57 2.67
C ALA A 123 -14.92 -7.95 2.91
N ASN A 124 -13.78 -7.99 3.62
CA ASN A 124 -13.03 -9.20 3.94
C ASN A 124 -13.07 -9.56 5.45
N ASP A 125 -13.94 -8.92 6.24
CA ASP A 125 -14.09 -9.13 7.68
C ASP A 125 -12.79 -8.93 8.48
N LEU A 126 -11.92 -8.00 8.05
CA LEU A 126 -10.64 -7.72 8.70
C LEU A 126 -10.56 -6.35 9.39
N ARG A 127 -11.56 -5.45 9.18
CA ARG A 127 -11.51 -4.10 9.78
C ARG A 127 -11.36 -4.12 11.30
N HIS A 128 -12.00 -5.07 11.95
CA HIS A 128 -12.01 -5.22 13.39
C HIS A 128 -10.64 -5.58 14.01
N ALA A 129 -9.72 -6.11 13.20
CA ALA A 129 -8.38 -6.49 13.66
C ALA A 129 -7.45 -5.28 13.86
N PHE A 130 -7.77 -4.13 13.26
CA PHE A 130 -6.92 -2.94 13.31
C PHE A 130 -7.46 -1.89 14.25
N HIS A 131 -6.62 -1.47 15.20
CA HIS A 131 -6.92 -0.44 16.19
C HIS A 131 -6.88 0.96 15.57
N ALA A 132 -6.03 1.18 14.58
CA ALA A 132 -5.92 2.44 13.86
C ALA A 132 -5.65 2.21 12.37
N ILE A 133 -6.14 3.13 11.54
CA ILE A 133 -5.82 3.23 10.12
C ILE A 133 -5.44 4.69 9.85
N VAL A 134 -4.26 4.88 9.27
CA VAL A 134 -3.76 6.18 8.83
C VAL A 134 -3.63 6.13 7.31
N GLY A 135 -4.51 6.82 6.62
CA GLY A 135 -4.51 6.96 5.15
C GLY A 135 -3.83 8.24 4.68
N ALA A 136 -3.78 8.43 3.37
CA ALA A 136 -3.22 9.63 2.75
C ALA A 136 -3.94 10.92 3.18
N ASP A 137 -5.23 10.84 3.44
CA ASP A 137 -6.09 11.94 3.90
C ASP A 137 -5.89 12.30 5.39
N ASP A 138 -5.13 11.51 6.13
CA ASP A 138 -4.82 11.75 7.54
C ASP A 138 -3.47 12.46 7.74
N VAL A 139 -2.65 12.62 6.70
CA VAL A 139 -1.30 13.18 6.80
C VAL A 139 -1.15 14.43 5.92
N ARG A 140 -0.16 15.26 6.25
CA ARG A 140 0.19 16.44 5.44
C ARG A 140 1.21 16.07 4.37
N GLU A 141 2.12 15.18 4.71
CA GLU A 141 3.19 14.72 3.83
C GLU A 141 3.18 13.20 3.77
N GLY A 142 3.06 12.68 2.53
CA GLY A 142 3.10 11.23 2.26
C GLY A 142 4.51 10.64 2.35
N LYS A 143 4.60 9.31 2.28
CA LYS A 143 5.87 8.57 2.20
C LYS A 143 6.75 9.15 1.07
N PRO A 144 8.04 9.37 1.27
CA PRO A 144 8.91 8.85 2.35
C PRO A 144 8.92 9.66 3.65
N HIS A 145 8.09 10.72 3.80
CA HIS A 145 7.99 11.44 5.06
C HIS A 145 7.46 10.51 6.18
N PRO A 146 7.97 10.59 7.42
CA PRO A 146 7.65 9.63 8.49
C PRO A 146 6.26 9.79 9.10
N GLU A 147 5.49 10.82 8.74
CA GLU A 147 4.26 11.23 9.43
C GLU A 147 3.22 10.11 9.55
N SER A 148 3.02 9.30 8.49
CA SER A 148 2.02 8.23 8.51
C SER A 148 2.32 7.17 9.59
N TYR A 149 3.57 6.75 9.69
CA TYR A 149 4.02 5.79 10.69
C TYR A 149 4.07 6.37 12.10
N GLN A 150 4.45 7.64 12.26
CA GLN A 150 4.41 8.35 13.55
C GLN A 150 2.99 8.41 14.09
N ARG A 151 2.01 8.81 13.26
CA ARG A 151 0.59 8.87 13.65
C ARG A 151 0.03 7.49 13.98
N ALA A 152 0.41 6.46 13.24
CA ALA A 152 -0.02 5.10 13.52
C ALA A 152 0.53 4.58 14.86
N ALA A 153 1.80 4.83 15.17
CA ALA A 153 2.42 4.48 16.45
C ALA A 153 1.77 5.26 17.61
N GLU A 154 1.52 6.56 17.41
CA GLU A 154 0.82 7.42 18.38
C GLU A 154 -0.60 6.91 18.67
N ALA A 155 -1.35 6.55 17.63
CA ALA A 155 -2.72 6.02 17.77
C ALA A 155 -2.75 4.67 18.51
N LEU A 156 -1.68 3.87 18.43
CA LEU A 156 -1.50 2.64 19.20
C LEU A 156 -0.97 2.87 20.64
N GLY A 157 -0.57 4.11 20.97
CA GLY A 157 0.01 4.44 22.27
C GLY A 157 1.37 3.79 22.51
N VAL A 158 2.17 3.56 21.45
CA VAL A 158 3.50 2.95 21.55
C VAL A 158 4.58 3.93 21.13
N THR A 159 5.78 3.80 21.73
CA THR A 159 6.96 4.50 21.24
C THR A 159 7.41 3.87 19.90
N PRO A 160 7.96 4.65 18.95
CA PRO A 160 8.37 4.12 17.66
C PRO A 160 9.29 2.90 17.75
N GLY A 161 10.30 2.92 18.62
CA GLY A 161 11.21 1.77 18.83
C GLY A 161 10.56 0.50 19.36
N ALA A 162 9.28 0.55 19.77
CA ALA A 162 8.49 -0.61 20.21
C ALA A 162 7.54 -1.13 19.11
N ALA A 163 7.65 -0.63 17.88
CA ALA A 163 6.84 -1.06 16.74
C ALA A 163 7.69 -1.59 15.58
N VAL A 164 7.10 -2.53 14.83
CA VAL A 164 7.65 -3.06 13.57
C VAL A 164 6.71 -2.66 12.44
N ALA A 165 7.27 -2.06 11.39
CA ALA A 165 6.57 -1.82 10.13
C ALA A 165 6.79 -2.98 9.16
N ILE A 166 5.75 -3.33 8.38
CA ILE A 166 5.84 -4.26 7.25
C ILE A 166 5.56 -3.47 5.98
N GLU A 167 6.50 -3.48 5.05
CA GLU A 167 6.56 -2.63 3.87
C GLU A 167 7.10 -3.36 2.65
N ASP A 168 6.64 -2.94 1.46
CA ASP A 168 7.05 -3.54 0.20
C ASP A 168 7.90 -2.58 -0.67
N SER A 169 8.07 -1.32 -0.24
CA SER A 169 8.69 -0.26 -1.04
C SER A 169 9.88 0.42 -0.35
N PRO A 170 10.88 0.91 -1.13
CA PRO A 170 11.98 1.71 -0.59
C PRO A 170 11.51 2.97 0.13
N TRP A 171 10.49 3.64 -0.40
CA TRP A 171 9.94 4.88 0.15
C TRP A 171 9.23 4.66 1.49
N GLY A 172 8.48 3.56 1.58
CA GLY A 172 7.81 3.19 2.79
C GLY A 172 8.78 2.73 3.88
N LEU A 173 9.81 1.95 3.53
CA LEU A 173 10.90 1.61 4.45
C LEU A 173 11.61 2.85 4.97
N GLN A 174 11.88 3.84 4.09
CA GLN A 174 12.47 5.12 4.51
C GLN A 174 11.54 5.87 5.48
N SER A 175 10.24 5.91 5.21
CA SER A 175 9.23 6.54 6.07
C SER A 175 9.17 5.87 7.45
N ALA A 176 9.07 4.54 7.50
CA ALA A 176 9.02 3.78 8.75
C ALA A 176 10.28 3.94 9.60
N ARG A 177 11.46 3.88 8.97
CA ARG A 177 12.74 4.12 9.64
C ARG A 177 12.89 5.57 10.11
N GLY A 178 12.45 6.53 9.30
CA GLY A 178 12.40 7.94 9.67
C GLY A 178 11.50 8.21 10.88
N ALA A 179 10.46 7.40 11.06
CA ALA A 179 9.62 7.40 12.25
C ALA A 179 10.24 6.65 13.44
N GLY A 180 11.37 5.97 13.27
CA GLY A 180 12.07 5.23 14.32
C GLY A 180 11.58 3.80 14.56
N LEU A 181 10.83 3.22 13.62
CA LEU A 181 10.35 1.84 13.69
C LEU A 181 11.43 0.85 13.22
N ARG A 182 11.32 -0.40 13.67
CA ARG A 182 11.95 -1.55 13.00
C ARG A 182 11.16 -1.92 11.76
N THR A 183 11.83 -2.54 10.77
CA THR A 183 11.23 -2.76 9.46
C THR A 183 11.40 -4.19 8.97
N ILE A 184 10.32 -4.74 8.40
CA ILE A 184 10.33 -5.95 7.59
C ILE A 184 9.98 -5.53 6.16
N GLY A 185 10.87 -5.80 5.22
CA GLY A 185 10.61 -5.65 3.79
C GLY A 185 9.97 -6.91 3.23
N ILE A 186 8.89 -6.79 2.44
CA ILE A 186 8.29 -7.91 1.72
C ILE A 186 8.47 -7.72 0.21
N THR A 187 8.94 -8.76 -0.50
CA THR A 187 9.33 -8.68 -1.91
C THR A 187 8.14 -8.86 -2.87
N THR A 188 7.03 -8.16 -2.62
CA THR A 188 5.84 -8.19 -3.49
C THR A 188 5.95 -7.22 -4.66
N SER A 189 6.38 -5.98 -4.42
CA SER A 189 6.50 -4.95 -5.46
C SER A 189 7.94 -4.71 -5.91
N TYR A 190 8.91 -4.87 -5.01
CA TYR A 190 10.33 -4.71 -5.29
C TYR A 190 11.11 -5.96 -4.90
N GLY A 191 12.17 -6.27 -5.67
CA GLY A 191 13.12 -7.31 -5.29
C GLY A 191 13.95 -6.96 -4.05
N PRO A 192 14.69 -7.94 -3.47
CA PRO A 192 15.49 -7.71 -2.27
C PRO A 192 16.49 -6.55 -2.40
N GLU A 193 16.99 -6.29 -3.62
CA GLU A 193 17.91 -5.20 -3.94
C GLU A 193 17.28 -3.81 -3.74
N GLY A 194 15.96 -3.69 -3.91
CA GLY A 194 15.22 -2.45 -3.61
C GLY A 194 14.90 -2.27 -2.13
N LEU A 195 14.97 -3.33 -1.34
CA LEU A 195 14.56 -3.34 0.06
C LEU A 195 15.72 -3.42 1.06
N THR A 196 16.95 -3.07 0.63
CA THR A 196 18.18 -3.18 1.44
C THR A 196 18.17 -2.38 2.74
N HIS A 197 17.24 -1.43 2.89
CA HIS A 197 17.07 -0.66 4.12
C HIS A 197 16.17 -1.35 5.17
N ALA A 198 15.57 -2.51 4.85
CA ALA A 198 14.81 -3.27 5.84
C ALA A 198 15.75 -3.95 6.85
N ASP A 199 15.31 -4.05 8.12
CA ASP A 199 16.04 -4.80 9.15
C ASP A 199 15.94 -6.32 8.88
N HIS A 200 14.88 -6.75 8.19
CA HIS A 200 14.67 -8.13 7.72
C HIS A 200 13.88 -8.14 6.41
N ILE A 201 14.16 -9.08 5.51
CA ILE A 201 13.45 -9.22 4.23
C ILE A 201 12.78 -10.59 4.20
N VAL A 202 11.52 -10.63 3.76
CA VAL A 202 10.72 -11.83 3.57
C VAL A 202 10.13 -11.87 2.16
N SER A 203 9.79 -13.06 1.68
CA SER A 203 9.13 -13.23 0.38
C SER A 203 7.60 -13.34 0.49
N SER A 204 7.09 -13.61 1.69
CA SER A 204 5.66 -13.81 1.95
C SER A 204 5.29 -13.37 3.36
N LEU A 205 4.04 -12.91 3.54
CA LEU A 205 3.46 -12.67 4.85
C LEU A 205 3.39 -13.94 5.72
N ASP A 206 3.49 -15.13 5.13
CA ASP A 206 3.54 -16.40 5.90
C ASP A 206 4.80 -16.48 6.77
N GLU A 207 5.90 -15.84 6.36
CA GLU A 207 7.16 -15.78 7.10
C GLU A 207 7.12 -14.79 8.29
N VAL A 208 6.18 -13.83 8.28
CA VAL A 208 6.06 -12.83 9.33
C VAL A 208 5.38 -13.43 10.56
N THR A 209 6.17 -13.85 11.53
CA THR A 209 5.71 -14.50 12.76
C THR A 209 5.84 -13.61 13.98
N PRO A 210 5.07 -13.85 15.07
CA PRO A 210 5.28 -13.16 16.33
C PRO A 210 6.70 -13.32 16.91
N ALA A 211 7.37 -14.42 16.60
CA ALA A 211 8.76 -14.66 17.01
C ALA A 211 9.72 -13.71 16.29
N LEU A 212 9.58 -13.56 14.97
CA LEU A 212 10.38 -12.61 14.18
C LEU A 212 10.17 -11.18 14.66
N VAL A 213 8.92 -10.75 14.89
CA VAL A 213 8.62 -9.41 15.41
C VAL A 213 9.32 -9.17 16.76
N ARG A 214 9.22 -10.14 17.71
CA ARG A 214 9.90 -10.01 19.01
C ARG A 214 11.43 -9.98 18.88
N GLN A 215 11.99 -10.77 17.97
CA GLN A 215 13.45 -10.79 17.73
C GLN A 215 13.94 -9.43 17.25
N LEU A 216 13.24 -8.79 16.30
CA LEU A 216 13.60 -7.46 15.79
C LEU A 216 13.51 -6.37 16.87
N LEU A 217 12.52 -6.48 17.75
CA LEU A 217 12.34 -5.51 18.85
C LEU A 217 13.31 -5.74 20.01
N ALA A 218 13.81 -6.96 20.21
CA ALA A 218 14.79 -7.29 21.26
C ALA A 218 16.23 -6.90 20.88
N GLY A 219 16.54 -6.71 19.60
CA GLY A 219 17.89 -6.39 19.10
C GLY A 219 18.37 -4.95 19.38
N ASN A 220 17.75 -4.24 20.30
CA ASN A 220 18.11 -2.88 20.77
C ASN A 220 18.93 -2.92 22.09
N GLY A 221 19.83 -3.90 22.26
CA GLY A 221 20.80 -3.97 23.35
C GLY A 221 22.21 -3.62 22.88
#